data_9b08857df2a1ff0e7ee6986f53d8234d
#
_entry.id   9b08857df2a1ff0e7ee6986f53d8234d
#
_cell.length_a   1.000
_cell.length_b   1.000
_cell.length_c   1.000
_cell.angle_alpha   90.00
_cell.angle_beta   90.00
_cell.angle_gamma   90.00
#
_symmetry.space_group_name_H-M   'P 1'
#
loop_
_entity.id
_entity.type
_entity.pdbx_description
1 polymer ?
#
loop_
_entity_poly.entity_id
_entity_poly.type
_entity_poly.pdbx_seq_one_letter_code
_entity_poly.pdbx_strand_id
1 'polypeptide(L)'
;YGRFAKTPWTPPGTTPVRHLHALGVLGPTTLLVHGVQVDEEEVGLLAETGTKVVLCPRSNANLEVGEAPLALYAKHGVELALGTDSRGSSPDLDVKNEARFLWGRAEPRLLVRALTRGGYRALGLPTPRLTRGTPLSLVHFL
;
A
#
# COMPACT_ATOMS: atom_id res chain seq x y z
N TYR A 1 3.85 14.79 19.75
CA TYR A 1 2.42 14.56 20.03
C TYR A 1 1.97 15.35 21.26
N GLY A 2 2.68 15.33 22.41
CA GLY A 2 2.30 16.04 23.63
C GLY A 2 2.05 17.54 23.48
N ARG A 3 2.58 18.17 22.40
CA ARG A 3 2.37 19.59 22.11
C ARG A 3 0.97 19.90 21.53
N PHE A 4 0.31 18.89 20.96
CA PHE A 4 -0.98 19.03 20.28
C PHE A 4 -2.12 18.28 20.97
N ALA A 5 -1.81 17.35 21.87
CA ALA A 5 -2.82 16.61 22.61
C ALA A 5 -3.38 17.48 23.75
N LYS A 6 -4.68 17.74 23.71
CA LYS A 6 -5.40 18.46 24.79
C LYS A 6 -5.60 17.60 26.05
N THR A 7 -5.45 16.28 25.90
CA THR A 7 -5.56 15.30 26.99
C THR A 7 -4.28 14.49 27.07
N PRO A 8 -3.86 14.04 28.27
CA PRO A 8 -2.74 13.11 28.39
C PRO A 8 -2.99 11.87 27.55
N TRP A 9 -2.03 11.53 26.69
CA TRP A 9 -2.06 10.33 25.90
C TRP A 9 -0.87 9.44 26.24
N THR A 10 -1.17 8.18 26.56
CA THR A 10 -0.16 7.17 26.82
C THR A 10 -0.05 6.28 25.57
N PRO A 11 1.15 6.11 24.99
CA PRO A 11 1.35 5.19 23.88
C PRO A 11 0.90 3.77 24.27
N PRO A 12 0.25 3.02 23.36
CA PRO A 12 -0.27 1.68 23.65
C PRO A 12 0.82 0.62 23.90
N GLY A 13 2.11 0.97 23.75
CA GLY A 13 3.24 0.04 23.99
C GLY A 13 3.35 -1.08 22.96
N THR A 14 2.69 -0.93 21.80
CA THR A 14 2.69 -1.90 20.71
C THR A 14 2.88 -1.18 19.37
N THR A 15 3.08 -1.93 18.30
CA THR A 15 3.22 -1.39 16.95
C THR A 15 1.88 -0.91 16.40
N PRO A 16 1.85 0.00 15.41
CA PRO A 16 0.61 0.50 14.82
C PRO A 16 -0.28 -0.60 14.24
N VAL A 17 0.29 -1.59 13.55
CA VAL A 17 -0.48 -2.68 12.93
C VAL A 17 -1.14 -3.56 13.99
N ARG A 18 -0.39 -3.99 15.02
CA ARG A 18 -0.95 -4.77 16.13
C ARG A 18 -2.01 -3.99 16.90
N HIS A 19 -1.78 -2.70 17.11
CA HIS A 19 -2.77 -1.86 17.78
C HIS A 19 -4.07 -1.76 16.99
N LEU A 20 -4.01 -1.49 15.69
CA LEU A 20 -5.19 -1.43 14.82
C LEU A 20 -5.89 -2.79 14.71
N HIS A 21 -5.13 -3.89 14.72
CA HIS A 21 -5.70 -5.24 14.77
C HIS A 21 -6.49 -5.47 16.06
N ALA A 22 -5.91 -5.14 17.21
CA ALA A 22 -6.57 -5.26 18.51
C ALA A 22 -7.86 -4.43 18.63
N LEU A 23 -7.92 -3.30 17.92
CA LEU A 23 -9.12 -2.45 17.83
C LEU A 23 -10.16 -2.94 16.80
N GLY A 24 -9.88 -4.03 16.06
CA GLY A 24 -10.77 -4.53 15.02
C GLY A 24 -10.87 -3.61 13.78
N VAL A 25 -9.89 -2.74 13.56
CA VAL A 25 -9.88 -1.78 12.44
C VAL A 25 -9.36 -2.42 11.15
N LEU A 26 -8.50 -3.45 11.26
CA LEU A 26 -7.98 -4.14 10.08
C LEU A 26 -9.07 -4.99 9.42
N GLY A 27 -9.15 -4.91 8.10
CA GLY A 27 -10.17 -5.64 7.34
C GLY A 27 -10.14 -5.35 5.85
N PRO A 28 -11.05 -5.99 5.06
CA PRO A 28 -11.05 -5.89 3.60
C PRO A 28 -11.34 -4.48 3.07
N THR A 29 -11.88 -3.58 3.90
CA THR A 29 -12.14 -2.19 3.57
C THR A 29 -11.06 -1.23 4.07
N THR A 30 -10.04 -1.75 4.79
CA THR A 30 -8.94 -0.96 5.33
C THR A 30 -7.81 -0.89 4.32
N LEU A 31 -7.29 0.32 4.10
CA LEU A 31 -6.07 0.58 3.34
C LEU A 31 -4.97 1.03 4.29
N LEU A 32 -3.88 0.27 4.32
CA LEU A 32 -2.63 0.69 4.94
C LEU A 32 -1.76 1.35 3.88
N VAL A 33 -1.26 2.55 4.14
CA VAL A 33 -0.35 3.25 3.22
C VAL A 33 1.08 3.15 3.74
N HIS A 34 2.04 3.09 2.83
CA HIS A 34 3.49 2.91 3.06
C HIS A 34 3.88 1.52 3.55
N GLY A 35 3.46 1.09 4.74
CA GLY A 35 3.74 -0.24 5.29
C GLY A 35 5.22 -0.59 5.35
N VAL A 36 6.09 0.37 5.72
CA VAL A 36 7.54 0.21 5.73
C VAL A 36 8.02 -0.53 6.98
N GLN A 37 7.57 -0.03 8.15
CA GLN A 37 8.00 -0.53 9.46
C GLN A 37 7.02 -1.60 9.96
N VAL A 38 7.08 -2.77 9.34
CA VAL A 38 6.26 -3.94 9.70
C VAL A 38 7.14 -5.19 9.74
N ASP A 39 6.86 -6.09 10.67
CA ASP A 39 7.49 -7.40 10.73
C ASP A 39 6.65 -8.48 10.02
N GLU A 40 7.17 -9.71 9.99
CA GLU A 40 6.52 -10.82 9.29
C GLU A 40 5.18 -11.21 9.93
N GLU A 41 5.08 -11.15 11.26
CA GLU A 41 3.83 -11.43 11.97
C GLU A 41 2.75 -10.40 11.62
N GLU A 42 3.11 -9.12 11.58
CA GLU A 42 2.21 -8.04 11.18
C GLU A 42 1.75 -8.17 9.74
N VAL A 43 2.65 -8.57 8.84
CA VAL A 43 2.27 -8.88 7.44
C VAL A 43 1.30 -10.05 7.39
N GLY A 44 1.47 -11.07 8.25
CA GLY A 44 0.50 -12.16 8.44
C GLY A 44 -0.88 -11.64 8.84
N LEU A 45 -0.96 -10.75 9.84
CA LEU A 45 -2.22 -10.12 10.27
C LEU A 45 -2.90 -9.33 9.14
N LEU A 46 -2.13 -8.61 8.32
CA LEU A 46 -2.67 -7.89 7.16
C LEU A 46 -3.26 -8.85 6.13
N ALA A 47 -2.59 -9.97 5.87
CA ALA A 47 -3.07 -10.99 4.95
C ALA A 47 -4.34 -11.67 5.47
N GLU A 48 -4.36 -12.11 6.73
CA GLU A 48 -5.50 -12.79 7.37
C GLU A 48 -6.75 -11.91 7.41
N THR A 49 -6.59 -10.63 7.71
CA THR A 49 -7.69 -9.67 7.75
C THR A 49 -8.14 -9.19 6.37
N GLY A 50 -7.38 -9.46 5.31
CA GLY A 50 -7.63 -8.95 3.97
C GLY A 50 -7.37 -7.45 3.83
N THR A 51 -6.60 -6.86 4.76
CA THR A 51 -6.16 -5.47 4.71
C THR A 51 -5.22 -5.28 3.51
N LYS A 52 -5.44 -4.23 2.75
CA LYS A 52 -4.68 -3.93 1.54
C LYS A 52 -3.58 -2.93 1.83
N VAL A 53 -2.46 -3.01 1.10
CA VAL A 53 -1.33 -2.11 1.28
C VAL A 53 -1.08 -1.30 0.01
N VAL A 54 -1.01 0.01 0.16
CA VAL A 54 -0.63 0.95 -0.90
C VAL A 54 0.83 1.36 -0.68
N LEU A 55 1.69 1.00 -1.61
CA LEU A 55 3.10 1.32 -1.56
C LEU A 55 3.36 2.66 -2.24
N CYS A 56 4.16 3.52 -1.59
CA CYS A 56 4.61 4.81 -2.13
C CYS A 56 6.15 4.86 -2.11
N PRO A 57 6.83 4.02 -2.92
CA PRO A 57 8.25 3.79 -2.75
C PRO A 57 9.13 5.01 -2.97
N ARG A 58 8.80 5.90 -3.92
CA ARG A 58 9.56 7.13 -4.17
C ARG A 58 9.39 8.15 -3.05
N SER A 59 8.18 8.25 -2.50
CA SER A 59 7.91 9.05 -1.30
C SER A 59 8.71 8.52 -0.12
N ASN A 60 8.70 7.21 0.13
CA ASN A 60 9.48 6.58 1.19
C ASN A 60 10.97 6.87 1.06
N ALA A 61 11.52 6.78 -0.17
CA ALA A 61 12.92 7.08 -0.44
C ALA A 61 13.26 8.56 -0.20
N ASN A 62 12.39 9.47 -0.66
CA ASN A 62 12.59 10.92 -0.48
C ASN A 62 12.52 11.34 1.00
N LEU A 63 11.70 10.67 1.79
CA LEU A 63 11.56 10.91 3.23
C LEU A 63 12.53 10.08 4.08
N GLU A 64 13.37 9.25 3.47
CA GLU A 64 14.36 8.39 4.13
C GLU A 64 13.77 7.48 5.22
N VAL A 65 12.52 7.05 5.06
CA VAL A 65 11.83 6.21 6.05
C VAL A 65 12.08 4.71 5.88
N GLY A 66 12.80 4.31 4.84
CA GLY A 66 13.14 2.92 4.51
C GLY A 66 12.31 2.34 3.37
N GLU A 67 12.46 1.03 3.15
CA GLU A 67 11.79 0.29 2.07
C GLU A 67 10.74 -0.67 2.64
N ALA A 68 9.59 -0.74 1.99
CA ALA A 68 8.55 -1.71 2.34
C ALA A 68 9.03 -3.15 2.06
N PRO A 69 8.74 -4.12 2.93
CA PRO A 69 9.21 -5.50 2.79
C PRO A 69 8.44 -6.29 1.72
N LEU A 70 8.67 -5.97 0.44
CA LEU A 70 7.95 -6.53 -0.72
C LEU A 70 7.93 -8.07 -0.73
N ALA A 71 9.06 -8.70 -0.37
CA ALA A 71 9.16 -10.15 -0.32
C ALA A 71 8.22 -10.77 0.72
N LEU A 72 8.04 -10.13 1.88
CA LEU A 72 7.10 -10.60 2.90
C LEU A 72 5.66 -10.42 2.43
N TYR A 73 5.31 -9.27 1.86
CA TYR A 73 3.98 -9.06 1.29
C TYR A 73 3.64 -10.08 0.21
N ALA A 74 4.58 -10.35 -0.70
CA ALA A 74 4.39 -11.37 -1.74
C ALA A 74 4.25 -12.77 -1.15
N LYS A 75 5.07 -13.14 -0.16
CA LYS A 75 5.04 -14.44 0.54
C LYS A 75 3.69 -14.69 1.19
N HIS A 76 3.13 -13.70 1.85
CA HIS A 76 1.84 -13.80 2.56
C HIS A 76 0.62 -13.48 1.67
N GLY A 77 0.82 -13.15 0.40
CA GLY A 77 -0.27 -12.88 -0.55
C GLY A 77 -1.08 -11.61 -0.25
N VAL A 78 -0.49 -10.63 0.42
CA VAL A 78 -1.13 -9.34 0.68
C VAL A 78 -1.46 -8.64 -0.63
N GLU A 79 -2.68 -8.12 -0.77
CA GLU A 79 -3.07 -7.33 -1.94
C GLU A 79 -2.38 -5.98 -1.93
N LEU A 80 -1.56 -5.72 -2.96
CA LEU A 80 -0.76 -4.51 -3.09
C LEU A 80 -1.32 -3.58 -4.17
N ALA A 81 -1.20 -2.28 -3.92
CA ALA A 81 -1.39 -1.22 -4.90
C ALA A 81 -0.18 -0.27 -4.88
N LEU A 82 -0.04 0.54 -5.92
CA LEU A 82 0.94 1.63 -5.98
C LEU A 82 0.23 2.97 -5.88
N GLY A 83 0.84 3.89 -5.15
CA GLY A 83 0.42 5.27 -5.01
C GLY A 83 1.63 6.20 -4.99
N THR A 84 1.45 7.44 -5.40
CA THR A 84 2.54 8.43 -5.48
C THR A 84 2.76 9.20 -4.19
N ASP A 85 1.77 9.16 -3.29
CA ASP A 85 1.68 10.12 -2.20
C ASP A 85 1.57 11.57 -2.73
N SER A 86 1.98 12.57 -1.99
CA SER A 86 1.82 13.98 -2.31
C SER A 86 2.99 14.54 -3.13
N ARG A 87 2.76 15.69 -3.76
CA ARG A 87 3.82 16.47 -4.40
C ARG A 87 4.88 16.99 -3.43
N GLY A 88 4.58 16.98 -2.13
CA GLY A 88 5.55 17.36 -1.10
C GLY A 88 6.58 16.26 -0.81
N SER A 89 6.26 15.01 -1.12
CA SER A 89 7.11 13.85 -0.84
C SER A 89 7.51 13.07 -2.10
N SER A 90 6.87 13.34 -3.26
CA SER A 90 7.16 12.65 -4.52
C SER A 90 7.48 13.65 -5.63
N PRO A 91 8.43 13.36 -6.53
CA PRO A 91 8.83 14.27 -7.63
C PRO A 91 7.70 14.55 -8.62
N ASP A 92 6.80 13.61 -8.82
CA ASP A 92 5.63 13.71 -9.70
C ASP A 92 4.48 12.84 -9.20
N LEU A 93 3.32 12.91 -9.87
CA LEU A 93 2.13 12.09 -9.56
C LEU A 93 1.89 10.98 -10.60
N ASP A 94 2.94 10.56 -11.31
CA ASP A 94 2.83 9.43 -12.25
C ASP A 94 3.12 8.10 -11.54
N VAL A 95 2.07 7.34 -11.27
CA VAL A 95 2.16 6.03 -10.60
C VAL A 95 3.00 5.00 -11.38
N LYS A 96 3.19 5.19 -12.69
CA LYS A 96 4.09 4.33 -13.48
C LYS A 96 5.55 4.50 -13.03
N ASN A 97 5.92 5.67 -12.58
CA ASN A 97 7.26 5.92 -12.05
C ASN A 97 7.49 5.22 -10.71
N GLU A 98 6.46 4.95 -9.93
CA GLU A 98 6.55 4.09 -8.73
C GLU A 98 6.90 2.64 -9.11
N ALA A 99 6.24 2.11 -10.15
CA ALA A 99 6.55 0.77 -10.66
C ALA A 99 7.97 0.70 -11.25
N ARG A 100 8.40 1.74 -12.00
CA ARG A 100 9.77 1.82 -12.54
C ARG A 100 10.82 1.87 -11.45
N PHE A 101 10.56 2.59 -10.37
CA PHE A 101 11.46 2.69 -9.22
C PHE A 101 11.69 1.33 -8.54
N LEU A 102 10.66 0.47 -8.52
CA LEU A 102 10.74 -0.89 -7.96
C LEU A 102 11.22 -1.94 -8.97
N TRP A 103 11.49 -1.54 -10.24
CA TRP A 103 11.93 -2.49 -11.26
C TRP A 103 13.28 -3.12 -10.88
N GLY A 104 13.34 -4.45 -10.95
CA GLY A 104 14.50 -5.23 -10.50
C GLY A 104 14.57 -5.49 -8.99
N ARG A 105 13.68 -4.88 -8.20
CA ARG A 105 13.57 -5.09 -6.74
C ARG A 105 12.39 -5.97 -6.35
N ALA A 106 11.45 -6.17 -7.25
CA ALA A 106 10.29 -7.02 -7.07
C ALA A 106 9.99 -7.82 -8.35
N GLU A 107 9.21 -8.88 -8.19
CA GLU A 107 8.78 -9.71 -9.31
C GLU A 107 7.92 -8.88 -10.28
N PRO A 108 8.19 -8.90 -11.61
CA PRO A 108 7.49 -8.05 -12.57
C PRO A 108 5.97 -8.21 -12.57
N ARG A 109 5.46 -9.43 -12.38
CA ARG A 109 4.02 -9.68 -12.32
C ARG A 109 3.35 -9.02 -11.12
N LEU A 110 4.06 -8.98 -9.98
CA LEU A 110 3.60 -8.28 -8.78
C LEU A 110 3.45 -6.79 -9.07
N LEU A 111 4.46 -6.17 -9.70
CA LEU A 111 4.46 -4.75 -10.04
C LEU A 111 3.34 -4.40 -11.03
N VAL A 112 3.17 -5.18 -12.09
CA VAL A 112 2.08 -4.97 -13.06
C VAL A 112 0.72 -5.10 -12.38
N ARG A 113 0.55 -6.09 -11.50
CA ARG A 113 -0.70 -6.27 -10.76
C ARG A 113 -0.97 -5.08 -9.83
N ALA A 114 0.02 -4.64 -9.06
CA ALA A 114 -0.10 -3.51 -8.14
C ALA A 114 -0.39 -2.18 -8.89
N LEU A 115 0.27 -1.96 -10.04
CA LEU A 115 0.07 -0.79 -10.89
C LEU A 115 -1.33 -0.73 -11.54
N THR A 116 -1.93 -1.87 -11.85
CA THR A 116 -3.17 -1.96 -12.63
C THR A 116 -4.37 -2.34 -11.76
N ARG A 117 -4.48 -3.61 -11.39
CA ARG A 117 -5.62 -4.15 -10.64
C ARG A 117 -5.62 -3.76 -9.17
N GLY A 118 -4.43 -3.61 -8.60
CA GLY A 118 -4.24 -3.31 -7.18
C GLY A 118 -4.97 -2.05 -6.76
N GLY A 119 -4.81 -0.96 -7.51
CA GLY A 119 -5.50 0.31 -7.22
C GLY A 119 -7.03 0.18 -7.20
N TYR A 120 -7.61 -0.48 -8.22
CA TYR A 120 -9.06 -0.73 -8.25
C TYR A 120 -9.53 -1.56 -7.06
N ARG A 121 -8.81 -2.64 -6.75
CA ARG A 121 -9.14 -3.49 -5.59
C ARG A 121 -8.96 -2.77 -4.28
N ALA A 122 -7.92 -1.95 -4.16
CA ALA A 122 -7.68 -1.13 -2.99
C ALA A 122 -8.88 -0.21 -2.71
N LEU A 123 -9.44 0.40 -3.74
CA LEU A 123 -10.59 1.30 -3.66
C LEU A 123 -11.95 0.58 -3.67
N GLY A 124 -11.99 -0.75 -3.70
CA GLY A 124 -13.24 -1.51 -3.80
C GLY A 124 -13.97 -1.34 -5.14
N LEU A 125 -13.26 -0.89 -6.18
CA LEU A 125 -13.82 -0.66 -7.50
C LEU A 125 -13.76 -1.93 -8.38
N PRO A 126 -14.69 -2.09 -9.34
CA PRO A 126 -14.61 -3.16 -10.31
C PRO A 126 -13.30 -3.11 -11.10
N THR A 127 -12.57 -4.22 -11.12
CA THR A 127 -11.30 -4.30 -11.86
C THR A 127 -11.58 -4.28 -13.36
N PRO A 128 -10.98 -3.35 -14.13
CA PRO A 128 -11.18 -3.29 -15.57
C PRO A 128 -10.64 -4.56 -16.25
N ARG A 129 -11.35 -5.02 -17.25
CA ARG A 129 -10.98 -6.17 -18.08
C ARG A 129 -11.05 -5.75 -19.54
N LEU A 130 -10.09 -6.22 -20.36
CA LEU A 130 -10.12 -6.06 -21.80
C LEU A 130 -11.13 -7.07 -22.41
N THR A 131 -12.41 -6.75 -22.25
CA THR A 131 -13.51 -7.55 -22.79
C THR A 131 -14.42 -6.66 -23.63
N ARG A 132 -15.19 -7.26 -24.55
CA ARG A 132 -16.17 -6.53 -25.36
C ARG A 132 -17.14 -5.79 -24.44
N GLY A 133 -17.32 -4.49 -24.66
CA GLY A 133 -18.18 -3.63 -23.85
C GLY A 133 -17.48 -2.92 -22.68
N THR A 134 -16.19 -3.15 -22.43
CA THR A 134 -15.44 -2.38 -21.44
C THR A 134 -15.28 -0.94 -21.93
N PRO A 135 -15.64 0.09 -21.12
CA PRO A 135 -15.42 1.48 -21.48
C PRO A 135 -13.93 1.77 -21.71
N LEU A 136 -13.59 2.43 -22.83
CA LEU A 136 -12.20 2.81 -23.12
C LEU A 136 -11.57 3.71 -22.07
N SER A 137 -12.38 4.50 -21.36
CA SER A 137 -11.92 5.33 -20.23
C SER A 137 -11.30 4.54 -19.07
N LEU A 138 -11.56 3.24 -18.99
CA LEU A 138 -10.97 2.34 -18.00
C LEU A 138 -9.72 1.60 -18.53
N VAL A 139 -9.37 1.80 -19.80
CA VAL A 139 -8.21 1.15 -20.44
C VAL A 139 -7.16 2.22 -20.71
N HIS A 140 -6.12 2.25 -19.88
CA HIS A 140 -4.93 3.06 -20.15
C HIS A 140 -3.91 2.19 -20.89
N PHE A 141 -3.56 2.61 -22.10
CA PHE A 141 -2.41 2.07 -22.81
C PHE A 141 -1.15 2.72 -22.22
N LEU A 142 -0.21 1.87 -21.83
CA LEU A 142 1.09 2.27 -21.30
C LEU A 142 2.00 2.76 -22.42
#